data_66aa9edec2ff9e8be32e344c494eb360
#
_entry.id   66aa9edec2ff9e8be32e344c494eb360
#
_cell.length_a   1.000
_cell.length_b   1.000
_cell.length_c   1.000
_cell.angle_alpha   90.00
_cell.angle_beta   90.00
_cell.angle_gamma   90.00
#
_symmetry.space_group_name_H-M   'P 1'
#
loop_
_entity.id
_entity.type
_entity.pdbx_description
1 polymer ?
#
loop_
_entity_poly.entity_id
_entity_poly.type
_entity_poly.pdbx_seq_one_letter_code
_entity_poly.pdbx_strand_id
1 'polypeptide(L)'
;MIFRKKRYWMLAFLLVVIAFWVWMARAPKYAYVQRELPADFETFYQQKLAESKALNARPGNEEKLIRFAPKTNIAFLYIHGFTASRAEGEYVMDSIANLYQANTYYLRLPGHGTNKEDHAATKFSDYLTTGMDALQMVQQLGDTVVVVGVSMGGLVATWLTSQRPDLVDALVLSSPFYDYAPTLGNALKVPGALRVLRWVQGEERDMGRTDEWRKRIRDGYDDHWYPEQLMKSLQSLEDLRNFAATDKVFEKVSPPVLMLYYYKDEAHQDNVVKVSAMLQMFDKLGTVAEQKRKVAMPNTGDHVIGGYIKSNDYQGVEAEITKFMMEV
;
A
#
# COMPACT_ATOMS: atom_id res chain seq x y z
N MET A 1 -35.89 -47.46 -2.40
CA MET A 1 -36.35 -46.05 -2.23
C MET A 1 -35.40 -45.17 -1.37
N ILE A 2 -34.80 -45.71 -0.32
CA ILE A 2 -33.91 -45.02 0.64
C ILE A 2 -32.59 -44.51 -0.04
N PHE A 3 -31.97 -45.31 -0.92
CA PHE A 3 -30.74 -44.92 -1.62
C PHE A 3 -30.92 -43.75 -2.60
N ARG A 4 -32.09 -43.60 -3.21
CA ARG A 4 -32.40 -42.49 -4.11
C ARG A 4 -32.52 -41.18 -3.32
N LYS A 5 -33.14 -41.19 -2.14
CA LYS A 5 -33.23 -39.99 -1.24
C LYS A 5 -31.86 -39.55 -0.76
N LYS A 6 -30.94 -40.46 -0.38
CA LYS A 6 -29.58 -40.11 0.03
C LYS A 6 -28.78 -39.39 -1.08
N ARG A 7 -28.93 -39.84 -2.36
CA ARG A 7 -28.27 -39.15 -3.50
C ARG A 7 -28.77 -37.73 -3.70
N TYR A 8 -30.08 -37.47 -3.54
CA TYR A 8 -30.62 -36.11 -3.64
C TYR A 8 -30.12 -35.21 -2.50
N TRP A 9 -30.01 -35.70 -1.28
CA TRP A 9 -29.46 -34.92 -0.15
C TRP A 9 -27.96 -34.64 -0.34
N MET A 10 -27.18 -35.58 -0.85
CA MET A 10 -25.77 -35.33 -1.19
C MET A 10 -25.62 -34.30 -2.31
N LEU A 11 -26.46 -34.35 -3.35
CA LEU A 11 -26.45 -33.35 -4.42
C LEU A 11 -26.87 -31.97 -3.91
N ALA A 12 -27.91 -31.89 -3.08
CA ALA A 12 -28.33 -30.64 -2.47
C ALA A 12 -27.22 -30.05 -1.59
N PHE A 13 -26.58 -30.85 -0.76
CA PHE A 13 -25.44 -30.44 0.05
C PHE A 13 -24.27 -29.93 -0.81
N LEU A 14 -23.91 -30.65 -1.88
CA LEU A 14 -22.85 -30.24 -2.81
C LEU A 14 -23.19 -28.92 -3.48
N LEU A 15 -24.44 -28.70 -3.89
CA LEU A 15 -24.89 -27.44 -4.48
C LEU A 15 -24.82 -26.29 -3.46
N VAL A 16 -25.17 -26.52 -2.20
CA VAL A 16 -25.03 -25.52 -1.13
C VAL A 16 -23.55 -25.18 -0.91
N VAL A 17 -22.67 -26.17 -0.87
CA VAL A 17 -21.22 -25.97 -0.75
C VAL A 17 -20.67 -25.19 -1.93
N ILE A 18 -21.08 -25.54 -3.16
CA ILE A 18 -20.66 -24.82 -4.38
C ILE A 18 -21.20 -23.39 -4.36
N ALA A 19 -22.47 -23.17 -4.01
CA ALA A 19 -23.07 -21.83 -3.93
C ALA A 19 -22.36 -20.97 -2.87
N PHE A 20 -22.05 -21.56 -1.71
CA PHE A 20 -21.27 -20.93 -0.65
C PHE A 20 -19.86 -20.55 -1.14
N TRP A 21 -19.16 -21.46 -1.85
CA TRP A 21 -17.87 -21.20 -2.45
C TRP A 21 -17.91 -20.08 -3.49
N VAL A 22 -18.90 -20.11 -4.39
CA VAL A 22 -19.11 -19.05 -5.40
C VAL A 22 -19.40 -17.70 -4.72
N TRP A 23 -20.17 -17.70 -3.62
CA TRP A 23 -20.44 -16.49 -2.87
C TRP A 23 -19.18 -15.96 -2.18
N MET A 24 -18.34 -16.85 -1.62
CA MET A 24 -17.07 -16.46 -0.97
C MET A 24 -15.99 -16.04 -1.96
N ALA A 25 -16.00 -16.60 -3.16
CA ALA A 25 -15.05 -16.30 -4.24
C ALA A 25 -15.42 -15.03 -5.03
N ARG A 26 -16.49 -14.33 -4.66
CA ARG A 26 -16.85 -13.07 -5.34
C ARG A 26 -15.73 -12.06 -5.20
N ALA A 27 -15.22 -11.61 -6.36
CA ALA A 27 -14.25 -10.53 -6.42
C ALA A 27 -14.84 -9.26 -5.78
N PRO A 28 -14.06 -8.53 -4.98
CA PRO A 28 -14.46 -7.26 -4.44
C PRO A 28 -14.78 -6.28 -5.57
N LYS A 29 -15.82 -5.44 -5.36
CA LYS A 29 -16.24 -4.43 -6.34
C LYS A 29 -16.11 -3.06 -5.74
N TYR A 30 -15.60 -2.15 -6.54
CA TYR A 30 -15.50 -0.74 -6.19
C TYR A 30 -15.57 0.10 -7.46
N ALA A 31 -16.22 1.23 -7.37
CA ALA A 31 -16.17 2.29 -8.37
C ALA A 31 -16.01 3.60 -7.60
N TYR A 32 -15.01 4.38 -7.98
CA TYR A 32 -14.85 5.72 -7.40
C TYR A 32 -16.04 6.58 -7.77
N VAL A 33 -16.65 7.19 -6.77
CA VAL A 33 -17.70 8.17 -6.95
C VAL A 33 -17.08 9.53 -6.64
N GLN A 34 -17.09 10.42 -7.65
CA GLN A 34 -16.62 11.79 -7.49
C GLN A 34 -17.36 12.46 -6.33
N ARG A 35 -16.58 12.98 -5.39
CA ARG A 35 -17.09 13.73 -4.24
C ARG A 35 -16.79 15.20 -4.41
N GLU A 36 -17.57 16.03 -3.74
CA GLU A 36 -17.25 17.43 -3.59
C GLU A 36 -16.04 17.57 -2.66
N LEU A 37 -14.97 18.10 -3.20
CA LEU A 37 -13.73 18.35 -2.46
C LEU A 37 -13.65 19.85 -2.14
N PRO A 38 -12.89 20.24 -1.10
CA PRO A 38 -12.60 21.64 -0.82
C PRO A 38 -12.01 22.34 -2.05
N ALA A 39 -12.30 23.65 -2.17
CA ALA A 39 -11.85 24.42 -3.31
C ALA A 39 -10.32 24.57 -3.36
N ASP A 40 -9.66 24.55 -2.21
CA ASP A 40 -8.22 24.69 -2.09
C ASP A 40 -7.58 23.60 -1.23
N PHE A 41 -6.30 23.34 -1.48
CA PHE A 41 -5.54 22.32 -0.79
C PHE A 41 -5.39 22.59 0.72
N GLU A 42 -5.25 23.86 1.13
CA GLU A 42 -5.09 24.19 2.54
C GLU A 42 -6.33 23.79 3.35
N THR A 43 -7.52 24.12 2.85
CA THR A 43 -8.79 23.71 3.44
C THR A 43 -8.90 22.18 3.52
N PHE A 44 -8.53 21.48 2.46
CA PHE A 44 -8.48 20.01 2.45
C PHE A 44 -7.52 19.45 3.52
N TYR A 45 -6.31 19.99 3.60
CA TYR A 45 -5.30 19.56 4.55
C TYR A 45 -5.74 19.78 6.01
N GLN A 46 -6.31 20.96 6.30
CA GLN A 46 -6.82 21.25 7.64
C GLN A 46 -7.99 20.33 8.04
N GLN A 47 -8.87 19.97 7.09
CA GLN A 47 -9.92 19.00 7.33
C GLN A 47 -9.33 17.61 7.66
N LYS A 48 -8.29 17.17 6.94
CA LYS A 48 -7.61 15.90 7.21
C LYS A 48 -6.91 15.88 8.57
N LEU A 49 -6.25 16.96 8.94
CA LEU A 49 -5.67 17.09 10.29
C LEU A 49 -6.74 17.07 11.39
N ALA A 50 -7.88 17.71 11.17
CA ALA A 50 -8.99 17.70 12.12
C ALA A 50 -9.59 16.27 12.25
N GLU A 51 -9.74 15.53 11.15
CA GLU A 51 -10.15 14.12 11.15
C GLU A 51 -9.15 13.27 11.95
N SER A 52 -7.84 13.43 11.72
CA SER A 52 -6.79 12.71 12.45
C SER A 52 -6.82 12.99 13.93
N LYS A 53 -7.01 14.25 14.31
CA LYS A 53 -7.14 14.68 15.71
C LYS A 53 -8.39 14.09 16.37
N ALA A 54 -9.53 14.10 15.67
CA ALA A 54 -10.79 13.53 16.16
C ALA A 54 -10.70 12.01 16.39
N LEU A 55 -9.90 11.31 15.59
CA LEU A 55 -9.63 9.88 15.71
C LEU A 55 -8.47 9.57 16.69
N ASN A 56 -7.93 10.56 17.38
CA ASN A 56 -6.78 10.42 18.27
C ASN A 56 -5.58 9.74 17.57
N ALA A 57 -5.25 10.19 16.36
CA ALA A 57 -4.05 9.73 15.68
C ALA A 57 -2.84 9.94 16.58
N ARG A 58 -1.97 8.92 16.68
CA ARG A 58 -0.77 8.95 17.50
C ARG A 58 0.17 10.03 16.97
N PRO A 59 0.88 10.77 17.83
CA PRO A 59 1.82 11.81 17.41
C PRO A 59 2.79 11.30 16.33
N GLY A 60 2.96 12.06 15.25
CA GLY A 60 3.82 11.67 14.14
C GLY A 60 3.17 10.73 13.11
N ASN A 61 1.90 10.32 13.30
CA ASN A 61 1.18 9.46 12.34
C ASN A 61 0.05 10.20 11.60
N GLU A 62 -0.23 11.43 11.95
CA GLU A 62 -1.14 12.31 11.21
C GLU A 62 -0.58 12.64 9.82
N GLU A 63 -1.40 13.25 8.99
CA GLU A 63 -0.99 13.81 7.70
C GLU A 63 0.13 14.85 7.91
N LYS A 64 1.06 14.96 6.94
CA LYS A 64 2.11 15.97 6.94
C LYS A 64 2.17 16.70 5.60
N LEU A 65 2.39 17.99 5.64
CA LEU A 65 2.67 18.80 4.47
C LEU A 65 4.02 19.50 4.63
N ILE A 66 4.95 19.25 3.70
CA ILE A 66 6.10 20.13 3.49
C ILE A 66 5.69 21.12 2.42
N ARG A 67 5.83 22.41 2.71
CA ARG A 67 5.47 23.47 1.79
C ARG A 67 6.61 24.47 1.60
N PHE A 68 7.10 24.58 0.37
CA PHE A 68 8.12 25.54 -0.03
C PHE A 68 7.53 26.79 -0.68
N ALA A 69 6.42 26.60 -1.43
CA ALA A 69 5.72 27.69 -2.11
C ALA A 69 4.22 27.37 -2.22
N PRO A 70 3.37 28.32 -2.61
CA PRO A 70 1.97 28.03 -2.92
C PRO A 70 1.83 26.90 -3.95
N LYS A 71 2.66 26.91 -5.00
CA LYS A 71 2.82 25.85 -6.00
C LYS A 71 4.30 25.75 -6.38
N THR A 72 4.82 24.56 -6.55
CA THR A 72 6.22 24.26 -6.90
C THR A 72 6.29 23.58 -8.26
N ASN A 73 7.49 23.47 -8.86
CA ASN A 73 7.65 22.73 -10.12
C ASN A 73 7.26 21.25 -9.95
N ILE A 74 7.63 20.67 -8.79
CA ILE A 74 7.32 19.26 -8.45
C ILE A 74 6.51 19.24 -7.16
N ALA A 75 5.49 18.39 -7.10
CA ALA A 75 4.83 17.99 -5.87
C ALA A 75 4.84 16.47 -5.70
N PHE A 76 5.04 16.01 -4.48
CA PHE A 76 4.98 14.60 -4.13
C PHE A 76 3.68 14.27 -3.38
N LEU A 77 3.04 13.18 -3.78
CA LEU A 77 2.02 12.49 -2.98
C LEU A 77 2.63 11.20 -2.45
N TYR A 78 2.84 11.14 -1.12
CA TYR A 78 3.40 9.94 -0.47
C TYR A 78 2.29 9.10 0.17
N ILE A 79 2.28 7.79 -0.10
CA ILE A 79 1.29 6.81 0.37
C ILE A 79 2.02 5.66 1.07
N HIS A 80 1.84 5.55 2.40
CA HIS A 80 2.47 4.53 3.24
C HIS A 80 1.83 3.15 3.10
N GLY A 81 2.48 2.13 3.68
CA GLY A 81 2.05 0.74 3.67
C GLY A 81 1.07 0.35 4.77
N PHE A 82 0.75 -0.93 4.79
CA PHE A 82 -0.18 -1.55 5.74
C PHE A 82 0.41 -1.59 7.16
N THR A 83 -0.41 -1.27 8.16
CA THR A 83 -0.05 -1.16 9.60
C THR A 83 0.92 -0.05 9.97
N ALA A 84 1.38 0.73 9.02
CA ALA A 84 2.43 1.72 9.19
C ALA A 84 1.89 3.17 9.15
N SER A 85 2.82 4.09 9.06
CA SER A 85 2.58 5.52 8.83
C SER A 85 3.60 6.07 7.83
N ARG A 86 3.63 7.39 7.64
CA ARG A 86 4.63 8.06 6.79
C ARG A 86 6.08 7.73 7.16
N ALA A 87 6.37 7.29 8.40
CA ALA A 87 7.71 6.92 8.86
C ALA A 87 8.39 5.83 8.03
N GLU A 88 7.63 5.08 7.20
CA GLU A 88 8.19 4.11 6.25
C GLU A 88 9.11 4.72 5.19
N GLY A 89 9.04 6.01 4.93
CA GLY A 89 9.86 6.68 3.92
C GLY A 89 10.02 8.18 4.14
N GLU A 90 9.46 8.72 5.23
CA GLU A 90 9.48 10.15 5.53
C GLU A 90 10.90 10.70 5.50
N TYR A 91 11.88 10.03 6.09
CA TYR A 91 13.26 10.49 6.14
C TYR A 91 13.87 10.70 4.75
N VAL A 92 13.71 9.73 3.86
CA VAL A 92 14.16 9.81 2.46
C VAL A 92 13.38 10.87 1.70
N MET A 93 12.07 10.90 1.86
CA MET A 93 11.21 11.84 1.13
C MET A 93 11.38 13.29 1.60
N ASP A 94 11.66 13.53 2.89
CA ASP A 94 12.00 14.87 3.40
C ASP A 94 13.30 15.39 2.75
N SER A 95 14.30 14.52 2.62
CA SER A 95 15.57 14.86 1.94
C SER A 95 15.32 15.20 0.46
N ILE A 96 14.56 14.39 -0.26
CA ILE A 96 14.21 14.62 -1.66
C ILE A 96 13.36 15.87 -1.82
N ALA A 97 12.39 16.11 -0.95
CA ALA A 97 11.58 17.32 -0.95
C ALA A 97 12.44 18.59 -0.78
N ASN A 98 13.41 18.54 0.14
CA ASN A 98 14.36 19.63 0.34
C ASN A 98 15.28 19.84 -0.87
N LEU A 99 15.80 18.76 -1.47
CA LEU A 99 16.67 18.82 -2.63
C LEU A 99 15.99 19.51 -3.83
N TYR A 100 14.73 19.16 -4.09
CA TYR A 100 13.96 19.68 -5.23
C TYR A 100 13.11 20.91 -4.86
N GLN A 101 13.12 21.37 -3.60
CA GLN A 101 12.22 22.41 -3.08
C GLN A 101 10.76 22.10 -3.44
N ALA A 102 10.38 20.84 -3.30
CA ALA A 102 9.11 20.28 -3.76
C ALA A 102 8.07 20.22 -2.63
N ASN A 103 6.89 20.78 -2.85
CA ASN A 103 5.77 20.56 -1.95
C ASN A 103 5.49 19.06 -1.83
N THR A 104 5.32 18.54 -0.60
CA THR A 104 5.15 17.11 -0.37
C THR A 104 4.02 16.86 0.60
N TYR A 105 3.02 16.11 0.15
CA TYR A 105 1.90 15.69 1.00
C TYR A 105 2.03 14.22 1.38
N TYR A 106 2.14 13.97 2.68
CA TYR A 106 2.13 12.63 3.27
C TYR A 106 0.71 12.28 3.69
N LEU A 107 0.09 11.40 2.93
CA LEU A 107 -1.26 10.94 3.17
C LEU A 107 -1.30 9.94 4.34
N ARG A 108 -2.18 10.14 5.32
CA ARG A 108 -2.57 9.11 6.27
C ARG A 108 -3.73 8.31 5.71
N LEU A 109 -3.52 7.03 5.46
CA LEU A 109 -4.60 6.14 5.03
C LEU A 109 -5.61 5.89 6.17
N PRO A 110 -6.91 5.77 5.87
CA PRO A 110 -7.93 5.45 6.86
C PRO A 110 -7.56 4.23 7.71
N GLY A 111 -7.89 4.27 9.00
CA GLY A 111 -7.59 3.20 9.94
C GLY A 111 -6.11 3.06 10.31
N HIS A 112 -5.23 3.94 9.84
CA HIS A 112 -3.80 3.92 10.18
C HIS A 112 -3.45 5.05 11.15
N GLY A 113 -2.40 4.80 11.96
CA GLY A 113 -1.91 5.77 12.94
C GLY A 113 -2.79 5.97 14.17
N THR A 114 -3.91 5.28 14.32
CA THR A 114 -4.87 5.38 15.43
C THR A 114 -4.79 4.16 16.34
N ASN A 115 -5.68 3.18 16.16
CA ASN A 115 -5.75 1.94 16.93
C ASN A 115 -6.06 0.74 16.03
N LYS A 116 -5.95 -0.47 16.58
CA LYS A 116 -6.18 -1.73 15.83
C LYS A 116 -7.63 -1.93 15.42
N GLU A 117 -8.58 -1.38 16.17
CA GLU A 117 -10.02 -1.47 15.92
C GLU A 117 -10.41 -0.63 14.70
N ASP A 118 -9.93 0.62 14.60
CA ASP A 118 -10.11 1.49 13.43
C ASP A 118 -9.51 0.83 12.18
N HIS A 119 -8.30 0.25 12.34
CA HIS A 119 -7.63 -0.45 11.25
C HIS A 119 -8.45 -1.66 10.78
N ALA A 120 -9.00 -2.44 11.69
CA ALA A 120 -9.85 -3.59 11.38
C ALA A 120 -11.24 -3.21 10.83
N ALA A 121 -11.74 -2.00 11.12
CA ALA A 121 -13.01 -1.51 10.61
C ALA A 121 -12.90 -0.96 9.17
N THR A 122 -11.71 -0.52 8.76
CA THR A 122 -11.45 0.11 7.45
C THR A 122 -11.57 -0.89 6.30
N LYS A 123 -12.16 -0.45 5.19
CA LYS A 123 -12.33 -1.25 3.97
C LYS A 123 -11.30 -0.83 2.92
N PHE A 124 -10.98 -1.73 1.99
CA PHE A 124 -10.08 -1.41 0.87
C PHE A 124 -10.57 -0.23 0.02
N SER A 125 -11.90 -0.06 -0.11
CA SER A 125 -12.51 1.06 -0.80
C SER A 125 -12.16 2.41 -0.18
N ASP A 126 -11.96 2.44 1.14
CA ASP A 126 -11.63 3.67 1.86
C ASP A 126 -10.21 4.13 1.52
N TYR A 127 -9.26 3.18 1.36
CA TYR A 127 -7.91 3.47 0.88
C TYR A 127 -7.92 4.09 -0.52
N LEU A 128 -8.68 3.48 -1.43
CA LEU A 128 -8.77 3.93 -2.82
C LEU A 128 -9.46 5.29 -2.94
N THR A 129 -10.54 5.50 -2.18
CA THR A 129 -11.28 6.76 -2.17
C THR A 129 -10.41 7.89 -1.63
N THR A 130 -9.81 7.69 -0.46
CA THR A 130 -8.95 8.70 0.17
C THR A 130 -7.71 9.02 -0.68
N GLY A 131 -7.12 7.99 -1.31
CA GLY A 131 -6.02 8.18 -2.24
C GLY A 131 -6.41 8.98 -3.47
N MET A 132 -7.61 8.74 -4.04
CA MET A 132 -8.09 9.48 -5.21
C MET A 132 -8.40 10.94 -4.88
N ASP A 133 -9.00 11.20 -3.72
CA ASP A 133 -9.23 12.56 -3.25
C ASP A 133 -7.90 13.31 -3.08
N ALA A 134 -6.91 12.67 -2.45
CA ALA A 134 -5.57 13.25 -2.27
C ALA A 134 -4.88 13.52 -3.62
N LEU A 135 -4.98 12.58 -4.59
CA LEU A 135 -4.41 12.75 -5.93
C LEU A 135 -5.00 13.95 -6.67
N GLN A 136 -6.31 14.17 -6.54
CA GLN A 136 -6.95 15.33 -7.15
C GLN A 136 -6.51 16.64 -6.48
N MET A 137 -6.38 16.64 -5.16
CA MET A 137 -6.04 17.85 -4.41
C MET A 137 -4.57 18.23 -4.56
N VAL A 138 -3.65 17.25 -4.65
CA VAL A 138 -2.21 17.51 -4.77
C VAL A 138 -1.84 18.21 -6.08
N GLN A 139 -2.70 18.19 -7.11
CA GLN A 139 -2.53 18.95 -8.35
C GLN A 139 -2.37 20.46 -8.12
N GLN A 140 -2.86 20.96 -7.00
CA GLN A 140 -2.70 22.37 -6.62
C GLN A 140 -1.33 22.68 -6.01
N LEU A 141 -0.55 21.66 -5.67
CA LEU A 141 0.74 21.81 -5.00
C LEU A 141 1.93 21.88 -5.96
N GLY A 142 1.82 21.35 -7.18
CA GLY A 142 2.91 21.33 -8.16
C GLY A 142 2.44 21.28 -9.59
N ASP A 143 3.35 21.62 -10.50
CA ASP A 143 3.11 21.50 -11.95
C ASP A 143 3.33 20.06 -12.43
N THR A 144 4.29 19.34 -11.82
CA THR A 144 4.58 17.92 -12.00
C THR A 144 4.22 17.18 -10.74
N VAL A 145 3.34 16.19 -10.81
CA VAL A 145 2.90 15.38 -9.66
C VAL A 145 3.51 14.00 -9.70
N VAL A 146 4.34 13.70 -8.70
CA VAL A 146 4.96 12.40 -8.52
C VAL A 146 4.29 11.65 -7.37
N VAL A 147 3.76 10.47 -7.67
CA VAL A 147 3.15 9.60 -6.65
C VAL A 147 4.18 8.60 -6.16
N VAL A 148 4.37 8.54 -4.84
CA VAL A 148 5.30 7.61 -4.18
C VAL A 148 4.51 6.68 -3.29
N GLY A 149 4.60 5.37 -3.52
CA GLY A 149 3.86 4.37 -2.75
C GLY A 149 4.74 3.27 -2.19
N VAL A 150 4.55 2.96 -0.90
CA VAL A 150 5.29 1.90 -0.20
C VAL A 150 4.36 0.71 0.06
N SER A 151 4.76 -0.51 -0.27
CA SER A 151 4.03 -1.75 0.05
C SER A 151 2.56 -1.69 -0.40
N MET A 152 1.59 -1.77 0.51
CA MET A 152 0.16 -1.56 0.22
C MET A 152 -0.09 -0.20 -0.43
N GLY A 153 0.58 0.86 0.03
CA GLY A 153 0.52 2.18 -0.60
C GLY A 153 1.02 2.17 -2.04
N GLY A 154 1.97 1.29 -2.38
CA GLY A 154 2.42 1.07 -3.76
C GLY A 154 1.32 0.45 -4.64
N LEU A 155 0.52 -0.47 -4.11
CA LEU A 155 -0.65 -1.01 -4.83
C LEU A 155 -1.75 0.04 -4.99
N VAL A 156 -2.01 0.85 -3.95
CA VAL A 156 -2.94 1.99 -4.04
C VAL A 156 -2.46 2.97 -5.10
N ALA A 157 -1.19 3.38 -5.07
CA ALA A 157 -0.58 4.30 -6.03
C ALA A 157 -0.68 3.77 -7.48
N THR A 158 -0.40 2.47 -7.68
CA THR A 158 -0.55 1.79 -8.98
C THR A 158 -1.98 1.87 -9.49
N TRP A 159 -2.96 1.60 -8.62
CA TRP A 159 -4.38 1.69 -8.99
C TRP A 159 -4.78 3.14 -9.32
N LEU A 160 -4.41 4.11 -8.50
CA LEU A 160 -4.68 5.53 -8.74
C LEU A 160 -4.15 5.98 -10.10
N THR A 161 -2.89 5.66 -10.39
CA THR A 161 -2.25 5.95 -11.68
C THR A 161 -2.96 5.29 -12.84
N SER A 162 -3.44 4.05 -12.68
CA SER A 162 -4.21 3.35 -13.71
C SER A 162 -5.57 3.96 -14.01
N GLN A 163 -6.19 4.63 -13.02
CA GLN A 163 -7.49 5.30 -13.17
C GLN A 163 -7.35 6.73 -13.70
N ARG A 164 -6.28 7.41 -13.32
CA ARG A 164 -6.01 8.81 -13.65
C ARG A 164 -4.54 9.01 -14.07
N PRO A 165 -4.11 8.36 -15.16
CA PRO A 165 -2.75 8.57 -15.69
C PRO A 165 -2.49 10.03 -16.11
N ASP A 166 -3.53 10.79 -16.33
CA ASP A 166 -3.52 12.22 -16.66
C ASP A 166 -3.16 13.11 -15.45
N LEU A 167 -3.21 12.59 -14.23
CA LEU A 167 -2.88 13.31 -12.99
C LEU A 167 -1.56 12.86 -12.35
N VAL A 168 -0.83 11.96 -13.00
CA VAL A 168 0.41 11.40 -12.46
C VAL A 168 1.50 11.53 -13.52
N ASP A 169 2.50 12.36 -13.25
CA ASP A 169 3.61 12.57 -14.18
C ASP A 169 4.72 11.52 -14.00
N ALA A 170 4.86 10.96 -12.77
CA ALA A 170 5.74 9.83 -12.49
C ALA A 170 5.27 9.02 -11.29
N LEU A 171 5.63 7.73 -11.27
CA LEU A 171 5.27 6.79 -10.21
C LEU A 171 6.53 6.15 -9.61
N VAL A 172 6.71 6.29 -8.30
CA VAL A 172 7.79 5.64 -7.54
C VAL A 172 7.18 4.56 -6.63
N LEU A 173 7.62 3.34 -6.79
CA LEU A 173 7.13 2.17 -6.06
C LEU A 173 8.26 1.59 -5.19
N SER A 174 8.05 1.55 -3.90
CA SER A 174 8.97 0.97 -2.92
C SER A 174 8.37 -0.33 -2.37
N SER A 175 8.96 -1.49 -2.72
CA SER A 175 8.49 -2.83 -2.35
C SER A 175 6.96 -3.00 -2.50
N PRO A 176 6.35 -2.71 -3.67
CA PRO A 176 4.89 -2.67 -3.81
C PRO A 176 4.25 -4.02 -3.54
N PHE A 177 3.11 -4.01 -2.83
CA PHE A 177 2.38 -5.22 -2.48
C PHE A 177 1.47 -5.69 -3.60
N TYR A 178 1.89 -6.68 -4.37
CA TYR A 178 1.06 -7.32 -5.40
C TYR A 178 0.71 -8.78 -5.07
N ASP A 179 1.51 -9.44 -4.25
CA ASP A 179 1.20 -10.75 -3.67
C ASP A 179 2.01 -10.95 -2.38
N TYR A 180 1.52 -11.81 -1.49
CA TYR A 180 2.21 -12.15 -0.26
C TYR A 180 3.46 -13.01 -0.53
N ALA A 181 4.48 -12.86 0.31
CA ALA A 181 5.57 -13.81 0.34
C ALA A 181 5.06 -15.25 0.58
N PRO A 182 5.76 -16.29 0.08
CA PRO A 182 5.23 -17.67 0.06
C PRO A 182 4.81 -18.24 1.41
N THR A 183 5.46 -17.81 2.50
CA THR A 183 5.18 -18.30 3.86
C THR A 183 3.78 -17.96 4.37
N LEU A 184 3.19 -16.87 3.94
CA LEU A 184 1.84 -16.43 4.35
C LEU A 184 0.81 -16.58 3.21
N GLY A 185 1.24 -16.39 1.96
CA GLY A 185 0.37 -16.19 0.81
C GLY A 185 -0.45 -17.40 0.40
N ASN A 186 0.05 -18.60 0.57
CA ASN A 186 -0.65 -19.79 0.07
C ASN A 186 -1.94 -20.11 0.87
N ALA A 187 -1.95 -19.81 2.16
CA ALA A 187 -3.15 -20.00 2.99
C ALA A 187 -4.24 -18.95 2.71
N LEU A 188 -3.84 -17.70 2.45
CA LEU A 188 -4.78 -16.59 2.23
C LEU A 188 -5.41 -16.59 0.83
N LYS A 189 -4.81 -17.29 -0.15
CA LYS A 189 -5.36 -17.42 -1.52
C LYS A 189 -6.64 -18.26 -1.59
N VAL A 190 -6.90 -19.06 -0.56
CA VAL A 190 -8.13 -19.86 -0.51
C VAL A 190 -9.29 -18.97 -0.05
N PRO A 191 -10.33 -18.77 -0.87
CA PRO A 191 -11.49 -17.97 -0.47
C PRO A 191 -12.07 -18.45 0.86
N GLY A 192 -12.20 -17.53 1.83
CA GLY A 192 -12.70 -17.84 3.17
C GLY A 192 -11.67 -18.37 4.17
N ALA A 193 -10.44 -18.65 3.74
CA ALA A 193 -9.38 -19.12 4.64
C ALA A 193 -9.17 -18.16 5.82
N LEU A 194 -9.21 -16.85 5.59
CA LEU A 194 -9.09 -15.85 6.63
C LEU A 194 -10.19 -15.96 7.70
N ARG A 195 -11.45 -16.26 7.29
CA ARG A 195 -12.55 -16.47 8.23
C ARG A 195 -12.34 -17.73 9.08
N VAL A 196 -11.85 -18.80 8.45
CA VAL A 196 -11.50 -20.04 9.15
C VAL A 196 -10.35 -19.81 10.12
N LEU A 197 -9.30 -19.11 9.69
CA LEU A 197 -8.17 -18.76 10.53
C LEU A 197 -8.59 -17.92 11.74
N ARG A 198 -9.47 -16.93 11.56
CA ARG A 198 -10.03 -16.13 12.64
C ARG A 198 -10.81 -16.99 13.65
N TRP A 199 -11.60 -17.93 13.15
CA TRP A 199 -12.35 -18.84 14.00
C TRP A 199 -11.46 -19.80 14.81
N VAL A 200 -10.34 -20.25 14.22
CA VAL A 200 -9.42 -21.21 14.85
C VAL A 200 -8.40 -20.52 15.76
N GLN A 201 -7.83 -19.41 15.34
CA GLN A 201 -6.72 -18.72 16.03
C GLN A 201 -7.18 -17.51 16.85
N GLY A 202 -8.46 -17.09 16.70
CA GLY A 202 -8.98 -15.87 17.31
C GLY A 202 -8.79 -14.63 16.44
N GLU A 203 -9.18 -13.48 17.00
CA GLU A 203 -9.16 -12.20 16.26
C GLU A 203 -7.81 -11.51 16.31
N GLU A 204 -6.98 -11.76 17.32
CA GLU A 204 -5.66 -11.12 17.46
C GLU A 204 -4.59 -11.88 16.70
N ARG A 205 -3.71 -11.12 16.06
CA ARG A 205 -2.55 -11.65 15.34
C ARG A 205 -1.29 -11.21 16.04
N ASP A 206 -0.48 -12.19 16.45
CA ASP A 206 0.91 -11.94 16.84
C ASP A 206 1.71 -11.53 15.59
N MET A 207 2.41 -10.41 15.67
CA MET A 207 3.25 -9.89 14.60
C MET A 207 4.63 -10.55 14.54
N GLY A 208 4.88 -11.58 15.35
CA GLY A 208 6.12 -12.37 15.33
C GLY A 208 7.36 -11.57 15.70
N ARG A 209 7.24 -10.61 16.61
CA ARG A 209 8.32 -9.72 17.02
C ARG A 209 9.24 -10.41 18.02
N THR A 210 10.23 -11.14 17.50
CA THR A 210 11.27 -11.78 18.33
C THR A 210 12.26 -10.74 18.86
N ASP A 211 12.99 -11.09 19.94
CA ASP A 211 14.07 -10.25 20.46
C ASP A 211 15.17 -10.00 19.42
N GLU A 212 15.44 -10.97 18.56
CA GLU A 212 16.40 -10.83 17.46
C GLU A 212 15.93 -9.83 16.41
N TRP A 213 14.64 -9.84 16.11
CA TRP A 213 14.02 -8.85 15.22
C TRP A 213 14.13 -7.45 15.83
N ARG A 214 13.83 -7.26 17.14
CA ARG A 214 13.94 -5.97 17.85
C ARG A 214 15.36 -5.41 17.84
N LYS A 215 16.39 -6.24 17.95
CA LYS A 215 17.79 -5.82 17.89
C LYS A 215 18.23 -5.22 16.54
N ARG A 216 17.49 -5.50 15.47
CA ARG A 216 17.79 -5.02 14.11
C ARG A 216 17.08 -3.73 13.75
N ILE A 217 16.14 -3.30 14.56
CA ILE A 217 15.27 -2.17 14.31
C ILE A 217 15.67 -1.00 15.20
N ARG A 218 15.71 0.20 14.64
CA ARG A 218 15.99 1.42 15.39
C ARG A 218 14.79 1.79 16.27
N ASP A 219 15.05 2.63 17.26
CA ASP A 219 14.01 3.18 18.15
C ASP A 219 12.90 3.89 17.35
N GLY A 220 11.69 3.94 17.93
CA GLY A 220 10.52 4.60 17.33
C GLY A 220 9.61 3.68 16.50
N TYR A 221 9.95 2.39 16.36
CA TYR A 221 9.09 1.49 15.60
C TYR A 221 7.66 1.41 16.15
N ASP A 222 7.51 1.20 17.46
CA ASP A 222 6.21 1.04 18.09
C ASP A 222 5.36 2.33 18.07
N ASP A 223 5.98 3.49 17.84
CA ASP A 223 5.26 4.76 17.67
C ASP A 223 4.55 4.84 16.32
N HIS A 224 5.09 4.17 15.29
CA HIS A 224 4.67 4.32 13.90
C HIS A 224 4.02 3.10 13.27
N TRP A 225 4.20 1.90 13.86
CA TRP A 225 3.54 0.67 13.43
C TRP A 225 2.59 0.16 14.51
N TYR A 226 1.60 -0.60 14.12
CA TYR A 226 0.75 -1.26 15.11
C TYR A 226 1.52 -2.37 15.84
N PRO A 227 1.57 -2.35 17.18
CA PRO A 227 2.17 -3.43 17.96
C PRO A 227 1.35 -4.71 17.88
N GLU A 228 0.05 -4.59 17.76
CA GLU A 228 -0.92 -5.67 17.63
C GLU A 228 -1.81 -5.45 16.41
N GLN A 229 -2.31 -6.51 15.83
CA GLN A 229 -3.15 -6.45 14.65
C GLN A 229 -4.35 -7.38 14.83
N LEU A 230 -5.55 -6.91 14.42
CA LEU A 230 -6.70 -7.78 14.30
C LEU A 230 -6.68 -8.50 12.95
N MET A 231 -6.96 -9.81 12.96
CA MET A 231 -7.04 -10.64 11.75
C MET A 231 -8.03 -10.08 10.72
N LYS A 232 -9.05 -9.35 11.18
CA LYS A 232 -10.05 -8.72 10.32
C LYS A 232 -9.45 -7.67 9.38
N SER A 233 -8.38 -6.96 9.77
CA SER A 233 -7.72 -5.96 8.92
C SER A 233 -7.12 -6.57 7.65
N LEU A 234 -6.68 -7.84 7.72
CA LEU A 234 -6.16 -8.57 6.55
C LEU A 234 -7.21 -8.77 5.45
N GLN A 235 -8.51 -8.73 5.79
CA GLN A 235 -9.56 -8.82 4.77
C GLN A 235 -9.52 -7.62 3.82
N SER A 236 -9.31 -6.41 4.34
CA SER A 236 -9.19 -5.21 3.49
C SER A 236 -7.95 -5.24 2.60
N LEU A 237 -6.84 -5.77 3.13
CA LEU A 237 -5.62 -5.96 2.34
C LEU A 237 -5.82 -6.99 1.22
N GLU A 238 -6.47 -8.12 1.53
CA GLU A 238 -6.77 -9.17 0.57
C GLU A 238 -7.77 -8.70 -0.51
N ASP A 239 -8.81 -7.96 -0.09
CA ASP A 239 -9.79 -7.38 -1.01
C ASP A 239 -9.12 -6.35 -1.95
N LEU A 240 -8.23 -5.51 -1.42
CA LEU A 240 -7.43 -4.58 -2.22
C LEU A 240 -6.57 -5.33 -3.24
N ARG A 241 -5.85 -6.37 -2.81
CA ARG A 241 -5.03 -7.19 -3.70
C ARG A 241 -5.86 -7.82 -4.82
N ASN A 242 -6.97 -8.45 -4.48
CA ASN A 242 -7.84 -9.10 -5.45
C ASN A 242 -8.49 -8.12 -6.43
N PHE A 243 -8.71 -6.87 -6.00
CA PHE A 243 -9.32 -5.83 -6.81
C PHE A 243 -8.30 -5.11 -7.70
N ALA A 244 -7.16 -4.72 -7.15
CA ALA A 244 -6.22 -3.80 -7.80
C ALA A 244 -4.98 -4.48 -8.40
N ALA A 245 -4.53 -5.64 -7.87
CA ALA A 245 -3.36 -6.34 -8.41
C ALA A 245 -3.75 -7.22 -9.61
N THR A 246 -4.15 -6.61 -10.71
CA THR A 246 -4.63 -7.29 -11.92
C THR A 246 -3.96 -6.74 -13.17
N ASP A 247 -3.85 -7.57 -14.21
CA ASP A 247 -3.29 -7.19 -15.51
C ASP A 247 -3.97 -5.93 -16.06
N LYS A 248 -5.31 -5.86 -15.97
CA LYS A 248 -6.10 -4.72 -16.45
C LYS A 248 -5.75 -3.39 -15.76
N VAL A 249 -5.31 -3.44 -14.51
CA VAL A 249 -4.84 -2.26 -13.77
C VAL A 249 -3.42 -1.91 -14.23
N PHE A 250 -2.52 -2.89 -14.32
CA PHE A 250 -1.13 -2.67 -14.69
C PHE A 250 -0.97 -2.13 -16.10
N GLU A 251 -1.68 -2.69 -17.08
CA GLU A 251 -1.65 -2.28 -18.48
C GLU A 251 -2.08 -0.81 -18.71
N LYS A 252 -2.81 -0.21 -17.76
CA LYS A 252 -3.25 1.19 -17.82
C LYS A 252 -2.28 2.18 -17.19
N VAL A 253 -1.25 1.71 -16.50
CA VAL A 253 -0.21 2.58 -15.93
C VAL A 253 0.72 2.99 -17.05
N SER A 254 0.65 4.24 -17.48
CA SER A 254 1.41 4.76 -18.64
C SER A 254 2.52 5.79 -18.29
N PRO A 255 2.48 6.51 -17.16
CA PRO A 255 3.56 7.43 -16.78
C PRO A 255 4.90 6.71 -16.55
N PRO A 256 6.03 7.44 -16.51
CA PRO A 256 7.33 6.92 -16.08
C PRO A 256 7.25 6.23 -14.71
N VAL A 257 7.92 5.06 -14.56
CA VAL A 257 7.87 4.26 -13.32
C VAL A 257 9.27 3.87 -12.86
N LEU A 258 9.55 4.14 -11.59
CA LEU A 258 10.65 3.53 -10.83
C LEU A 258 10.09 2.53 -9.82
N MET A 259 10.56 1.28 -9.85
CA MET A 259 10.27 0.29 -8.82
C MET A 259 11.55 -0.15 -8.11
N LEU A 260 11.57 0.03 -6.78
CA LEU A 260 12.66 -0.37 -5.90
C LEU A 260 12.19 -1.52 -5.01
N TYR A 261 13.04 -2.54 -4.77
CA TYR A 261 12.67 -3.69 -3.97
C TYR A 261 13.88 -4.37 -3.32
N TYR A 262 13.70 -4.95 -2.12
CA TYR A 262 14.77 -5.71 -1.47
C TYR A 262 14.95 -7.06 -2.14
N TYR A 263 16.12 -7.27 -2.73
CA TYR A 263 16.57 -8.55 -3.26
C TYR A 263 18.10 -8.58 -3.32
N LYS A 264 18.71 -9.55 -2.69
CA LYS A 264 20.13 -9.84 -2.76
C LYS A 264 20.38 -11.17 -3.48
N ASP A 265 19.66 -12.21 -3.04
CA ASP A 265 19.62 -13.55 -3.61
C ASP A 265 18.33 -14.26 -3.18
N GLU A 266 18.12 -15.52 -3.59
CA GLU A 266 16.91 -16.29 -3.26
C GLU A 266 16.68 -16.51 -1.76
N ALA A 267 17.75 -16.55 -0.96
CA ALA A 267 17.67 -16.71 0.49
C ALA A 267 17.52 -15.35 1.22
N HIS A 268 17.92 -14.26 0.59
CA HIS A 268 17.96 -12.92 1.16
C HIS A 268 17.17 -11.96 0.26
N GLN A 269 15.87 -11.99 0.39
CA GLN A 269 14.93 -11.15 -0.35
C GLN A 269 13.76 -10.74 0.55
N ASP A 270 12.87 -9.90 0.01
CA ASP A 270 11.68 -9.47 0.72
C ASP A 270 10.85 -10.67 1.21
N ASN A 271 10.63 -10.73 2.52
CA ASN A 271 9.91 -11.82 3.19
C ASN A 271 8.45 -11.45 3.55
N VAL A 272 8.02 -10.25 3.18
CA VAL A 272 6.65 -9.74 3.37
C VAL A 272 5.86 -9.83 2.08
N VAL A 273 6.46 -9.36 0.98
CA VAL A 273 5.85 -9.36 -0.36
C VAL A 273 6.66 -10.24 -1.32
N LYS A 274 5.99 -10.80 -2.30
CA LYS A 274 6.59 -11.73 -3.25
C LYS A 274 7.35 -10.97 -4.36
N VAL A 275 8.69 -11.04 -4.35
CA VAL A 275 9.54 -10.38 -5.33
C VAL A 275 9.18 -10.79 -6.77
N SER A 276 8.99 -12.07 -7.02
CA SER A 276 8.61 -12.53 -8.37
C SER A 276 7.28 -11.97 -8.86
N ALA A 277 6.33 -11.67 -7.96
CA ALA A 277 5.08 -11.01 -8.33
C ALA A 277 5.31 -9.53 -8.69
N MET A 278 6.17 -8.82 -7.95
CA MET A 278 6.56 -7.45 -8.30
C MET A 278 7.17 -7.40 -9.70
N LEU A 279 8.11 -8.29 -10.00
CA LEU A 279 8.77 -8.35 -11.30
C LEU A 279 7.80 -8.68 -12.44
N GLN A 280 6.94 -9.69 -12.27
CA GLN A 280 5.93 -10.06 -13.26
C GLN A 280 4.94 -8.93 -13.55
N MET A 281 4.53 -8.21 -12.51
CA MET A 281 3.58 -7.11 -12.65
C MET A 281 4.24 -5.87 -13.25
N PHE A 282 5.50 -5.59 -12.91
CA PHE A 282 6.27 -4.52 -13.54
C PHE A 282 6.39 -4.71 -15.06
N ASP A 283 6.60 -5.93 -15.51
CA ASP A 283 6.69 -6.23 -16.95
C ASP A 283 5.37 -5.97 -17.70
N LYS A 284 4.22 -6.02 -16.99
CA LYS A 284 2.87 -5.76 -17.52
C LYS A 284 2.47 -4.28 -17.51
N LEU A 285 3.25 -3.40 -16.91
CA LEU A 285 2.95 -1.97 -16.92
C LEU A 285 2.89 -1.45 -18.35
N GLY A 286 1.86 -0.63 -18.65
CA GLY A 286 1.67 0.00 -19.96
C GLY A 286 2.69 1.09 -20.29
N THR A 287 3.47 1.53 -19.31
CA THR A 287 4.61 2.43 -19.49
C THR A 287 5.58 1.87 -20.53
N VAL A 288 6.04 2.69 -21.47
CA VAL A 288 7.05 2.30 -22.47
C VAL A 288 8.35 1.87 -21.81
N ALA A 289 9.08 0.96 -22.44
CA ALA A 289 10.24 0.30 -21.84
C ALA A 289 11.34 1.28 -21.38
N GLU A 290 11.54 2.35 -22.12
CA GLU A 290 12.54 3.39 -21.88
C GLU A 290 12.22 4.26 -20.66
N GLN A 291 10.96 4.30 -20.24
CA GLN A 291 10.46 5.10 -19.12
C GLN A 291 10.16 4.27 -17.87
N LYS A 292 10.47 2.97 -17.86
CA LYS A 292 10.28 2.15 -16.67
C LYS A 292 11.57 1.47 -16.24
N ARG A 293 11.90 1.64 -14.95
CA ARG A 293 13.11 1.10 -14.34
C ARG A 293 12.78 0.33 -13.06
N LYS A 294 13.38 -0.84 -12.90
CA LYS A 294 13.33 -1.63 -11.66
C LYS A 294 14.74 -1.83 -11.12
N VAL A 295 14.92 -1.62 -9.82
CA VAL A 295 16.23 -1.70 -9.17
C VAL A 295 16.13 -2.55 -7.91
N ALA A 296 16.94 -3.59 -7.83
CA ALA A 296 17.13 -4.37 -6.63
C ALA A 296 18.03 -3.60 -5.64
N MET A 297 17.64 -3.58 -4.37
CA MET A 297 18.31 -2.89 -3.27
C MET A 297 18.89 -3.92 -2.27
N PRO A 298 20.03 -4.56 -2.60
CA PRO A 298 20.51 -5.75 -1.87
C PRO A 298 20.96 -5.45 -0.43
N ASN A 299 21.27 -4.20 -0.13
CA ASN A 299 21.82 -3.80 1.16
C ASN A 299 20.76 -3.32 2.17
N THR A 300 19.52 -3.13 1.75
CA THR A 300 18.46 -2.61 2.63
C THR A 300 18.06 -3.59 3.73
N GLY A 301 18.07 -4.89 3.44
CA GLY A 301 17.90 -5.96 4.43
C GLY A 301 16.49 -6.11 5.01
N ASP A 302 15.53 -5.29 4.58
CA ASP A 302 14.15 -5.30 5.06
C ASP A 302 13.17 -4.97 3.93
N HIS A 303 11.91 -5.30 4.14
CA HIS A 303 10.79 -4.94 3.27
C HIS A 303 10.64 -3.41 3.11
N VAL A 304 10.75 -2.67 4.22
CA VAL A 304 10.65 -1.19 4.24
C VAL A 304 12.01 -0.59 3.88
N ILE A 305 12.32 -0.58 2.59
CA ILE A 305 13.64 -0.22 2.06
C ILE A 305 14.01 1.27 2.22
N GLY A 306 13.02 2.19 2.19
CA GLY A 306 13.23 3.64 2.33
C GLY A 306 13.11 4.17 3.75
N GLY A 307 12.81 3.33 4.72
CA GLY A 307 12.56 3.75 6.10
C GLY A 307 13.82 3.77 6.96
N TYR A 308 14.16 4.93 7.54
CA TYR A 308 15.27 5.06 8.47
C TYR A 308 15.22 4.02 9.61
N ILE A 309 14.04 3.70 10.13
CA ILE A 309 13.87 2.78 11.27
C ILE A 309 14.25 1.35 10.92
N LYS A 310 14.01 0.88 9.69
CA LYS A 310 14.13 -0.53 9.29
C LYS A 310 15.23 -0.82 8.29
N SER A 311 15.50 0.10 7.37
CA SER A 311 16.46 -0.10 6.29
C SER A 311 17.91 0.11 6.75
N ASN A 312 18.79 -0.74 6.23
CA ASN A 312 20.25 -0.56 6.42
C ASN A 312 20.87 0.31 5.32
N ASP A 313 20.14 0.60 4.23
CA ASP A 313 20.62 1.36 3.06
C ASP A 313 19.51 2.27 2.49
N TYR A 314 18.88 3.08 3.34
CA TYR A 314 17.87 4.05 2.90
C TYR A 314 18.51 5.16 2.03
N GLN A 315 19.80 5.46 2.22
CA GLN A 315 20.52 6.41 1.38
C GLN A 315 20.68 5.91 -0.07
N GLY A 316 20.90 4.61 -0.27
CA GLY A 316 20.89 4.02 -1.61
C GLY A 316 19.51 4.15 -2.28
N VAL A 317 18.43 4.02 -1.52
CA VAL A 317 17.06 4.25 -2.02
C VAL A 317 16.85 5.71 -2.40
N GLU A 318 17.31 6.66 -1.57
CA GLU A 318 17.28 8.10 -1.86
C GLU A 318 18.02 8.43 -3.16
N ALA A 319 19.22 7.87 -3.33
CA ALA A 319 20.05 8.10 -4.52
C ALA A 319 19.36 7.59 -5.80
N GLU A 320 18.72 6.42 -5.76
CA GLU A 320 18.00 5.88 -6.93
C GLU A 320 16.74 6.69 -7.27
N ILE A 321 15.99 7.17 -6.27
CA ILE A 321 14.86 8.07 -6.51
C ILE A 321 15.36 9.40 -7.10
N THR A 322 16.42 9.99 -6.50
CA THR A 322 17.01 11.24 -7.00
C THR A 322 17.46 11.11 -8.45
N LYS A 323 18.13 9.98 -8.81
CA LYS A 323 18.53 9.72 -10.19
C LYS A 323 17.34 9.62 -11.13
N PHE A 324 16.26 8.95 -10.72
CA PHE A 324 15.04 8.86 -11.52
C PHE A 324 14.39 10.24 -11.75
N MET A 325 14.35 11.07 -10.70
CA MET A 325 13.80 12.43 -10.78
C MET A 325 14.57 13.38 -11.72
N MET A 326 15.83 13.08 -12.06
CA MET A 326 16.58 13.84 -13.08
C MET A 326 16.20 13.44 -14.52
N GLU A 327 15.49 12.33 -14.69
CA GLU A 327 15.08 11.78 -15.98
C GLU A 327 13.61 12.12 -16.31
N VAL A 328 12.84 12.57 -15.30
CA VAL A 328 11.44 13.00 -15.35
C VAL A 328 11.34 14.52 -15.45
#